data_582baa704aaa775d393b2de0569ec125
#
_entry.id   582baa704aaa775d393b2de0569ec125
#
_cell.length_a   1.000
_cell.length_b   1.000
_cell.length_c   1.000
_cell.angle_alpha   90.00
_cell.angle_beta   90.00
_cell.angle_gamma   90.00
#
_symmetry.space_group_name_H-M   'P 1'
#
loop_
_entity.id
_entity.type
_entity.pdbx_description
1 polymer ?
#
loop_
_entity_poly.entity_id
_entity_poly.type
_entity_poly.pdbx_seq_one_letter_code
_entity_poly.pdbx_strand_id
1 'polypeptide(L)' 'MPVIRPSSDLRNKYNEISEFCNKNNEPVFITKNGSGDLVIMSNAQYDQMCRRYEIHRMLD' A
#
# COMPACT_ATOMS: atom_id res chain seq x y z
N MET A 1 13.32 -0.31 -3.04
CA MET A 1 12.86 0.58 -4.09
C MET A 1 11.35 0.67 -4.09
N PRO A 2 10.78 1.86 -3.95
CA PRO A 2 9.32 1.95 -3.89
C PRO A 2 8.69 1.66 -5.26
N VAL A 3 7.53 1.05 -5.21
CA VAL A 3 6.74 0.78 -6.41
C VAL A 3 5.73 1.90 -6.53
N ILE A 4 5.74 2.57 -7.67
CA ILE A 4 4.88 3.71 -7.93
C ILE A 4 3.98 3.39 -9.10
N ARG A 5 2.68 3.58 -8.93
CA ARG A 5 1.69 3.29 -9.96
C ARG A 5 0.70 4.43 -10.08
N PRO A 6 0.19 4.68 -11.29
CA PRO A 6 -0.84 5.70 -11.45
C PRO A 6 -2.18 5.21 -10.89
N SER A 7 -3.05 6.16 -10.57
CA SER A 7 -4.34 5.83 -9.97
C SER A 7 -5.20 4.96 -10.88
N SER A 8 -5.02 5.07 -12.19
CA SER A 8 -5.79 4.23 -13.11
C SER A 8 -5.49 2.75 -12.93
N ASP A 9 -4.27 2.41 -12.52
CA ASP A 9 -3.90 1.03 -12.30
C ASP A 9 -4.64 0.45 -11.10
N LEU A 10 -4.97 1.27 -10.14
CA LEU A 10 -5.72 0.80 -8.99
C LEU A 10 -7.08 0.27 -9.40
N ARG A 11 -7.70 0.90 -10.36
CA ARG A 11 -9.01 0.47 -10.85
C ARG A 11 -8.90 -0.70 -11.82
N ASN A 12 -7.94 -0.62 -12.73
CA ASN A 12 -7.85 -1.60 -13.80
C ASN A 12 -7.02 -2.83 -13.48
N LYS A 13 -6.07 -2.68 -12.55
CA LYS A 13 -5.16 -3.76 -12.21
C LYS A 13 -5.10 -4.01 -10.71
N TYR A 14 -6.25 -3.92 -10.08
CA TYR A 14 -6.31 -4.09 -8.64
C TYR A 14 -5.74 -5.44 -8.19
N ASN A 15 -6.09 -6.51 -8.89
CA ASN A 15 -5.62 -7.84 -8.51
C ASN A 15 -4.11 -7.94 -8.54
N GLU A 16 -3.51 -7.30 -9.52
CA GLU A 16 -2.06 -7.30 -9.66
C GLU A 16 -1.41 -6.59 -8.49
N ILE A 17 -1.97 -5.45 -8.12
CA ILE A 17 -1.43 -4.66 -7.02
C ILE A 17 -1.61 -5.39 -5.70
N SER A 18 -2.79 -5.98 -5.51
CA SER A 18 -3.08 -6.74 -4.30
C SER A 18 -2.12 -7.92 -4.15
N GLU A 19 -1.89 -8.62 -5.23
CA GLU A 19 -1.00 -9.76 -5.23
C GLU A 19 0.42 -9.35 -4.89
N PHE A 20 0.86 -8.26 -5.46
CA PHE A 20 2.20 -7.75 -5.20
C PHE A 20 2.37 -7.38 -3.72
N CYS A 21 1.41 -6.68 -3.17
CA CYS A 21 1.50 -6.26 -1.78
C CYS A 21 1.51 -7.45 -0.82
N ASN A 22 0.70 -8.46 -1.11
CA ASN A 22 0.62 -9.63 -0.24
C ASN A 22 1.84 -10.53 -0.38
N LYS A 23 2.38 -10.61 -1.57
CA LYS A 23 3.48 -11.51 -1.83
C LYS A 23 4.82 -10.94 -1.37
N ASN A 24 5.04 -9.66 -1.63
CA ASN A 24 6.33 -9.03 -1.35
C ASN A 24 6.36 -8.24 -0.06
N ASN A 25 5.21 -8.06 0.55
CA ASN A 25 5.11 -7.31 1.80
C ASN A 25 5.67 -5.90 1.66
N GLU A 26 5.40 -5.28 0.52
CA GLU A 26 5.88 -3.93 0.24
C GLU A 26 4.71 -3.05 -0.15
N PRO A 27 4.78 -1.76 0.19
CA PRO A 27 3.71 -0.85 -0.17
C PRO A 27 3.80 -0.43 -1.63
N VAL A 28 2.66 -0.06 -2.19
CA VAL A 28 2.58 0.52 -3.52
C VAL A 28 2.09 1.95 -3.37
N PHE A 29 2.83 2.88 -3.96
CA PHE A 29 2.48 4.29 -3.89
C PHE A 29 1.65 4.67 -5.11
N ILE A 30 0.47 5.20 -4.88
CA ILE A 30 -0.44 5.58 -5.95
C ILE A 30 -0.33 7.08 -6.18
N THR A 31 -0.15 7.46 -7.43
CA THR A 31 -0.06 8.86 -7.78
C THR A 31 -1.27 9.29 -8.60
N LYS A 32 -1.59 10.55 -8.53
CA LYS A 32 -2.65 11.14 -9.31
C LYS A 32 -2.15 12.46 -9.87
N ASN A 33 -2.19 12.59 -11.20
CA ASN A 33 -1.70 13.79 -11.87
C ASN A 33 -0.27 14.13 -11.48
N GLY A 34 0.54 13.10 -11.31
CA GLY A 34 1.95 13.29 -11.02
C GLY A 34 2.27 13.54 -9.56
N SER A 35 1.27 13.57 -8.69
CA SER A 35 1.47 13.81 -7.27
C SER A 35 1.08 12.59 -6.46
N GLY A 36 1.75 12.40 -5.32
CA GLY A 36 1.42 11.31 -4.43
C GLY A 36 -0.01 11.46 -3.92
N ASP A 37 -0.74 10.35 -3.93
CA ASP A 37 -2.14 10.35 -3.55
C ASP A 37 -2.43 9.36 -2.43
N LEU A 38 -2.08 8.10 -2.66
CA LEU A 38 -2.39 7.04 -1.71
C LEU A 38 -1.21 6.09 -1.54
N VAL A 39 -1.25 5.35 -0.44
CA VAL A 39 -0.31 4.26 -0.20
C VAL A 39 -1.13 3.01 0.06
N ILE A 40 -0.82 1.94 -0.65
CA ILE A 40 -1.53 0.67 -0.51
C ILE A 40 -0.57 -0.37 0.02
N MET A 41 -1.00 -1.10 1.03
CA MET A 41 -0.19 -2.16 1.59
C MET A 41 -1.09 -3.29 2.08
N SER A 42 -0.51 -4.47 2.28
CA SER A 42 -1.27 -5.58 2.81
C SER A 42 -1.59 -5.36 4.28
N ASN A 43 -2.64 -6.02 4.75
CA ASN A 43 -2.98 -5.94 6.17
C ASN A 43 -1.85 -6.46 7.04
N ALA A 44 -1.16 -7.50 6.57
CA ALA A 44 -0.06 -8.07 7.33
C ALA A 44 1.07 -7.06 7.49
N GLN A 45 1.35 -6.32 6.44
CA GLN A 45 2.41 -5.32 6.52
C GLN A 45 2.00 -4.16 7.43
N TYR A 46 0.75 -3.77 7.35
CA TYR A 46 0.26 -2.70 8.21
C TYR A 46 0.37 -3.08 9.68
N ASP A 47 -0.03 -4.32 10.01
CA ASP A 47 0.08 -4.82 11.37
C ASP A 47 1.52 -4.84 11.84
N GLN A 48 2.41 -5.26 10.96
CA GLN A 48 3.83 -5.32 11.27
C GLN A 48 4.38 -3.93 11.57
N MET A 49 3.98 -2.97 10.77
CA MET A 49 4.42 -1.60 10.94
C MET A 49 3.91 -1.03 12.26
N CYS A 50 2.66 -1.31 12.60
CA CYS A 50 2.09 -0.82 13.85
C CYS A 50 2.80 -1.40 15.06
N ARG A 51 3.16 -2.67 15.00
CA ARG A 51 3.87 -3.29 16.10
C ARG A 51 5.28 -2.75 16.24
N ARG A 52 5.94 -2.55 15.12
CA ARG A 52 7.32 -2.10 15.12
C ARG A 52 7.45 -0.71 15.74
N TYR A 53 6.53 0.16 15.42
CA TYR A 53 6.60 1.54 15.88
C TYR A 53 5.67 1.81 17.05
N GLU A 54 4.99 0.77 17.56
CA GLU A 54 4.06 0.91 18.67
C GLU A 54 3.01 1.98 18.39
N ILE A 55 2.54 1.99 17.17
CA ILE A 55 1.52 2.95 16.77
C ILE A 55 0.17 2.43 17.22
N HIS A 56 -0.57 3.25 17.93
CA HIS A 56 -1.92 2.89 18.36
C HIS A 56 -2.87 3.00 17.19
N ARG A 57 -3.69 1.98 17.02
CA ARG A 57 -4.66 2.00 15.96
C ARG A 57 -5.84 2.84 16.36
N MET A 58 -6.40 3.47 15.33
CA MET A 58 -7.54 4.34 15.58
C MET A 58 -8.77 3.58 16.00
N LEU A 59 -8.80 2.29 15.69
CA LEU A 59 -9.96 1.47 15.98
C LEU A 59 -9.92 0.78 17.32
N ASP A 60 -8.90 1.00 18.06
CA ASP A 60 -8.77 0.38 19.38
C ASP A 60 -9.84 0.84 20.34
#